data_d048a6ced3a03a25d837255d0a784f00
#
_entry.id   d048a6ced3a03a25d837255d0a784f00
#
_cell.length_a   1.000
_cell.length_b   1.000
_cell.length_c   1.000
_cell.angle_alpha   90.00
_cell.angle_beta   90.00
_cell.angle_gamma   90.00
#
_symmetry.space_group_name_H-M   'P 1'
#
loop_
_entity.id
_entity.type
_entity.pdbx_description
1 polymer ?
#
loop_
_entity_poly.entity_id
_entity_poly.type
_entity_poly.pdbx_seq_one_letter_code
_entity_poly.pdbx_strand_id
1 'polypeptide(L)'
;MQNNITKEQLKQKREILKSFDEHFQNCLNDCNNTLFGAQYNGVDFSLGQKQRIATIRAFLKPSNCIVLDEPSSAIDPIMEKEFLDFIFKKSQSKMALIITHRMNSVKQADEIIVLDQGKLIEQGNFETLMKKQGLFYELFLKQQY
;
A
#
# COMPACT_ATOMS: atom_id res chain seq x y z
N MET A 1 2.97 28.33 8.63
CA MET A 1 1.86 27.77 9.44
C MET A 1 2.33 26.47 10.05
N GLN A 2 2.67 26.44 11.34
CA GLN A 2 3.02 25.22 12.06
C GLN A 2 1.72 24.46 12.33
N ASN A 3 1.48 23.37 11.62
CA ASN A 3 0.40 22.46 11.94
C ASN A 3 0.73 21.74 13.26
N ASN A 4 0.19 22.19 14.37
CA ASN A 4 0.28 21.52 15.65
C ASN A 4 -0.41 20.15 15.52
N ILE A 5 0.41 19.09 15.43
CA ILE A 5 -0.06 17.72 15.39
C ILE A 5 -0.67 17.38 16.76
N THR A 6 -1.92 16.97 16.81
CA THR A 6 -2.59 16.60 18.06
C THR A 6 -1.99 15.30 18.64
N LYS A 7 -2.14 15.11 19.98
CA LYS A 7 -1.71 13.87 20.65
C LYS A 7 -2.36 12.60 20.03
N GLU A 8 -3.60 12.71 19.59
CA GLU A 8 -4.37 11.65 18.92
C GLU A 8 -3.74 11.30 17.55
N GLN A 9 -3.40 12.31 16.77
CA GLN A 9 -2.71 12.12 15.48
C GLN A 9 -1.32 11.50 15.66
N LEU A 10 -0.60 11.84 16.73
CA LEU A 10 0.67 11.21 17.07
C LEU A 10 0.50 9.75 17.47
N LYS A 11 -0.56 9.41 18.21
CA LYS A 11 -0.88 8.04 18.59
C LYS A 11 -1.21 7.18 17.36
N GLN A 12 -2.07 7.68 16.47
CA GLN A 12 -2.39 7.00 15.20
C GLN A 12 -1.16 6.80 14.32
N LYS A 13 -0.28 7.81 14.25
CA LYS A 13 1.00 7.70 13.54
C LYS A 13 1.89 6.60 14.12
N ARG A 14 2.00 6.51 15.44
CA ARG A 14 2.79 5.47 16.12
C ARG A 14 2.24 4.07 15.91
N GLU A 15 0.91 3.89 15.92
CA GLU A 15 0.30 2.59 15.63
C GLU A 15 0.54 2.13 14.18
N ILE A 16 0.48 3.06 13.24
CA ILE A 16 0.81 2.80 11.83
C ILE A 16 2.29 2.39 11.71
N LEU A 17 3.17 3.04 12.44
CA LEU A 17 4.61 2.79 12.41
C LEU A 17 5.01 1.47 13.09
N LYS A 18 4.23 0.99 14.06
CA LYS A 18 4.45 -0.31 14.71
C LYS A 18 4.27 -1.52 13.78
N SER A 19 3.62 -1.36 12.65
CA SER A 19 3.47 -2.42 11.63
C SER A 19 4.69 -2.58 10.71
N PHE A 20 5.79 -1.85 10.99
CA PHE A 20 7.04 -1.94 10.23
C PHE A 20 8.09 -2.76 10.98
N ASP A 21 9.08 -3.24 10.22
CA ASP A 21 10.20 -3.96 10.81
C ASP A 21 10.91 -3.13 11.90
N GLU A 22 11.56 -3.82 12.83
CA GLU A 22 12.19 -3.23 14.02
C GLU A 22 13.27 -2.19 13.66
N HIS A 23 14.01 -2.41 12.57
CA HIS A 23 15.01 -1.47 12.08
C HIS A 23 14.39 -0.13 11.67
N PHE A 24 13.26 -0.19 10.96
CA PHE A 24 12.51 1.00 10.57
C PHE A 24 11.91 1.74 11.77
N GLN A 25 11.38 0.99 12.76
CA GLN A 25 10.88 1.59 14.00
C GLN A 25 11.98 2.34 14.76
N ASN A 26 13.19 1.78 14.83
CA ASN A 26 14.32 2.40 15.49
C ASN A 26 14.75 3.70 14.80
N CYS A 27 14.83 3.71 13.48
CA CYS A 27 15.11 4.93 12.69
C CYS A 27 14.05 6.02 12.92
N LEU A 28 12.77 5.64 13.08
CA LEU A 28 11.69 6.60 13.31
C LEU A 28 11.59 7.10 14.75
N ASN A 29 12.04 6.31 15.73
CA ASN A 29 12.11 6.74 17.13
C ASN A 29 13.15 7.83 17.34
N ASP A 30 14.22 7.83 16.53
CA ASP A 30 15.28 8.86 16.56
C ASP A 30 15.18 9.83 15.37
N CYS A 31 13.97 10.07 14.86
CA CYS A 31 13.75 10.87 13.66
C CYS A 31 14.18 12.36 13.79
N ASN A 32 14.40 12.84 15.00
CA ASN A 32 14.92 14.19 15.21
C ASN A 32 16.45 14.30 14.97
N ASN A 33 17.15 13.17 15.07
CA ASN A 33 18.62 13.10 14.97
C ASN A 33 19.09 12.29 13.76
N THR A 34 18.19 11.49 13.17
CA THR A 34 18.52 10.61 12.02
C THR A 34 18.35 11.39 10.72
N LEU A 35 19.46 11.62 10.03
CA LEU A 35 19.44 12.12 8.66
C LEU A 35 19.06 11.00 7.70
N PHE A 36 18.22 11.29 6.73
CA PHE A 36 17.80 10.34 5.69
C PHE A 36 18.45 10.72 4.36
N GLY A 37 18.99 9.67 3.70
CA GLY A 37 19.64 9.80 2.40
C GLY A 37 21.16 9.68 2.48
N ALA A 38 21.73 8.81 1.63
CA ALA A 38 23.16 8.56 1.55
C ALA A 38 23.97 9.85 1.27
N GLN A 39 23.41 10.80 0.56
CA GLN A 39 24.01 12.11 0.26
C GLN A 39 24.26 12.99 1.50
N TYR A 40 23.63 12.65 2.63
CA TYR A 40 23.79 13.38 3.90
C TYR A 40 24.49 12.53 4.97
N ASN A 41 25.18 11.44 4.57
CA ASN A 41 25.71 10.43 5.49
C ASN A 41 24.67 9.84 6.43
N GLY A 42 23.41 9.84 6.00
CA GLY A 42 22.27 9.35 6.75
C GLY A 42 21.89 7.93 6.38
N VAL A 43 20.85 7.42 7.02
CA VAL A 43 20.28 6.09 6.74
C VAL A 43 19.62 6.10 5.36
N ASP A 44 20.01 5.16 4.50
CA ASP A 44 19.32 4.95 3.23
C ASP A 44 18.33 3.79 3.37
N PHE A 45 17.11 4.03 2.90
CA PHE A 45 16.05 3.05 2.92
C PHE A 45 16.05 2.22 1.63
N SER A 46 15.74 0.94 1.75
CA SER A 46 15.45 0.10 0.58
C SER A 46 14.26 0.69 -0.19
N LEU A 47 14.13 0.33 -1.47
CA LEU A 47 13.02 0.79 -2.30
C LEU A 47 11.67 0.40 -1.68
N GLY A 48 11.53 -0.82 -1.14
CA GLY A 48 10.31 -1.27 -0.47
C GLY A 48 10.00 -0.48 0.81
N GLN A 49 11.03 -0.09 1.57
CA GLN A 49 10.84 0.79 2.74
C GLN A 49 10.38 2.19 2.31
N LYS A 50 10.99 2.76 1.27
CA LYS A 50 10.57 4.05 0.70
C LYS A 50 9.13 4.01 0.22
N GLN A 51 8.72 2.92 -0.42
CA GLN A 51 7.36 2.71 -0.91
C GLN A 51 6.34 2.63 0.24
N ARG A 52 6.65 1.88 1.31
CA ARG A 52 5.82 1.84 2.53
C ARG A 52 5.67 3.21 3.19
N ILE A 53 6.77 3.97 3.32
CA ILE A 53 6.73 5.34 3.84
C ILE A 53 5.79 6.23 3.01
N ALA A 54 5.90 6.17 1.68
CA ALA A 54 5.06 6.95 0.79
C ALA A 54 3.57 6.61 0.97
N THR A 55 3.23 5.32 1.07
CA THR A 55 1.87 4.84 1.32
C THR A 55 1.33 5.36 2.65
N ILE A 56 2.13 5.27 3.74
CA ILE A 56 1.71 5.80 5.04
C ILE A 56 1.46 7.29 4.98
N ARG A 57 2.35 8.04 4.36
CA ARG A 57 2.16 9.50 4.20
C ARG A 57 0.86 9.82 3.49
N ALA A 58 0.46 9.02 2.50
CA ALA A 58 -0.82 9.18 1.83
C ALA A 58 -1.99 8.94 2.80
N PHE A 59 -1.95 7.89 3.63
CA PHE A 59 -2.98 7.62 4.63
C PHE A 59 -3.06 8.66 5.77
N LEU A 60 -1.96 9.32 6.09
CA LEU A 60 -1.91 10.35 7.13
C LEU A 60 -2.51 11.69 6.67
N LYS A 61 -2.69 11.89 5.37
CA LYS A 61 -3.38 13.08 4.85
C LYS A 61 -4.90 12.93 5.06
N PRO A 62 -5.58 13.98 5.50
CA PRO A 62 -7.03 13.99 5.54
C PRO A 62 -7.57 13.98 4.11
N SER A 63 -8.13 12.84 3.68
CA SER A 63 -8.73 12.67 2.36
C SER A 63 -9.78 11.58 2.41
N ASN A 64 -10.82 11.70 1.60
CA ASN A 64 -11.87 10.69 1.43
C ASN A 64 -11.52 9.69 0.32
N CYS A 65 -10.46 9.97 -0.45
CA CYS A 65 -9.99 9.11 -1.54
C CYS A 65 -8.46 8.99 -1.48
N ILE A 66 -7.97 7.79 -1.77
CA ILE A 66 -6.54 7.51 -1.91
C ILE A 66 -6.32 6.72 -3.21
N VAL A 67 -5.28 7.08 -3.96
CA VAL A 67 -4.84 6.37 -5.15
C VAL A 67 -3.45 5.81 -4.86
N LEU A 68 -3.29 4.52 -5.04
CA LEU A 68 -2.04 3.78 -4.83
C LEU A 68 -1.68 3.06 -6.13
N ASP A 69 -0.55 3.44 -6.71
CA ASP A 69 -0.02 2.84 -7.92
C ASP A 69 1.11 1.88 -7.55
N GLU A 70 0.91 0.59 -7.84
CA GLU A 70 1.84 -0.50 -7.52
C GLU A 70 2.40 -0.45 -6.09
N PRO A 71 1.56 -0.34 -5.05
CA PRO A 71 2.03 -0.04 -3.69
C PRO A 71 2.91 -1.12 -3.06
N SER A 72 2.91 -2.34 -3.59
CA SER A 72 3.70 -3.48 -3.09
C SER A 72 4.79 -3.97 -4.04
N SER A 73 5.05 -3.29 -5.17
CA SER A 73 5.95 -3.76 -6.23
C SER A 73 7.38 -4.05 -5.76
N ALA A 74 7.88 -3.32 -4.77
CA ALA A 74 9.23 -3.47 -4.21
C ALA A 74 9.24 -4.18 -2.83
N ILE A 75 8.15 -4.84 -2.46
CA ILE A 75 8.00 -5.55 -1.19
C ILE A 75 8.13 -7.05 -1.47
N ASP A 76 8.87 -7.75 -0.60
CA ASP A 76 8.98 -9.21 -0.70
C ASP A 76 7.62 -9.89 -0.45
N PRO A 77 7.40 -11.10 -1.03
CA PRO A 77 6.11 -11.77 -0.97
C PRO A 77 5.60 -12.08 0.45
N ILE A 78 6.50 -12.27 1.42
CA ILE A 78 6.13 -12.59 2.81
C ILE A 78 5.52 -11.35 3.47
N MET A 79 6.20 -10.21 3.31
CA MET A 79 5.76 -8.93 3.88
C MET A 79 4.62 -8.28 3.09
N GLU A 80 4.43 -8.66 1.83
CA GLU A 80 3.38 -8.11 0.96
C GLU A 80 1.99 -8.30 1.55
N LYS A 81 1.69 -9.51 2.04
CA LYS A 81 0.38 -9.82 2.61
C LYS A 81 0.05 -8.89 3.78
N GLU A 82 0.96 -8.75 4.74
CA GLU A 82 0.75 -7.86 5.90
C GLU A 82 0.56 -6.41 5.48
N PHE A 83 1.31 -5.98 4.47
CA PHE A 83 1.20 -4.62 3.94
C PHE A 83 -0.13 -4.37 3.22
N LEU A 84 -0.62 -5.32 2.45
CA LEU A 84 -1.93 -5.24 1.80
C LEU A 84 -3.07 -5.26 2.84
N ASP A 85 -3.00 -6.14 3.83
CA ASP A 85 -3.97 -6.18 4.93
C ASP A 85 -4.01 -4.83 5.68
N PHE A 86 -2.86 -4.19 5.88
CA PHE A 86 -2.79 -2.83 6.41
C PHE A 86 -3.50 -1.82 5.49
N ILE A 87 -3.25 -1.86 4.18
CA ILE A 87 -3.88 -0.95 3.21
C ILE A 87 -5.41 -1.13 3.26
N PHE A 88 -5.91 -2.35 3.14
CA PHE A 88 -7.36 -2.62 3.16
C PHE A 88 -8.01 -2.21 4.48
N LYS A 89 -7.39 -2.52 5.62
CA LYS A 89 -7.89 -2.09 6.92
C LYS A 89 -7.98 -0.56 7.06
N LYS A 90 -6.98 0.16 6.55
CA LYS A 90 -6.96 1.64 6.60
C LYS A 90 -7.87 2.30 5.57
N SER A 91 -8.26 1.56 4.53
CA SER A 91 -9.17 2.04 3.48
C SER A 91 -10.65 1.91 3.84
N GLN A 92 -11.03 1.20 4.90
CA GLN A 92 -12.44 0.95 5.25
C GLN A 92 -13.31 2.22 5.39
N SER A 93 -12.71 3.36 5.68
CA SER A 93 -13.42 4.65 5.80
C SER A 93 -13.17 5.60 4.63
N LYS A 94 -12.59 5.10 3.52
CA LYS A 94 -12.17 5.92 2.38
C LYS A 94 -12.40 5.14 1.09
N MET A 95 -12.59 5.85 -0.02
CA MET A 95 -12.45 5.24 -1.34
C MET A 95 -10.95 4.99 -1.60
N ALA A 96 -10.58 3.75 -1.88
CA ALA A 96 -9.21 3.40 -2.26
C ALA A 96 -9.18 2.86 -3.68
N LEU A 97 -8.40 3.49 -4.54
CA LEU A 97 -8.10 2.98 -5.87
C LEU A 97 -6.67 2.41 -5.84
N ILE A 98 -6.56 1.11 -6.06
CA ILE A 98 -5.27 0.41 -6.10
C ILE A 98 -5.04 -0.05 -7.54
N ILE A 99 -3.95 0.41 -8.14
CA ILE A 99 -3.49 -0.03 -9.45
C ILE A 99 -2.41 -1.07 -9.23
N THR A 100 -2.58 -2.26 -9.78
CA THR A 100 -1.61 -3.34 -9.60
C THR A 100 -1.71 -4.38 -10.71
N HIS A 101 -0.60 -5.03 -10.99
CA HIS A 101 -0.56 -6.25 -11.80
C HIS A 101 -0.48 -7.52 -10.93
N ARG A 102 -0.42 -7.40 -9.59
CA ARG A 102 -0.32 -8.54 -8.66
C ARG A 102 -1.70 -9.07 -8.30
N MET A 103 -2.05 -10.25 -8.81
CA MET A 103 -3.39 -10.83 -8.65
C MET A 103 -3.74 -11.19 -7.19
N ASN A 104 -2.76 -11.43 -6.32
CA ASN A 104 -3.04 -11.70 -4.92
C ASN A 104 -3.58 -10.47 -4.17
N SER A 105 -3.23 -9.27 -4.62
CA SER A 105 -3.68 -8.02 -3.98
C SER A 105 -5.15 -7.69 -4.23
N VAL A 106 -5.77 -8.25 -5.26
CA VAL A 106 -7.15 -7.87 -5.65
C VAL A 106 -8.24 -8.70 -4.97
N LYS A 107 -7.88 -9.77 -4.25
CA LYS A 107 -8.86 -10.67 -3.62
C LYS A 107 -9.78 -10.00 -2.59
N GLN A 108 -9.29 -8.96 -1.93
CA GLN A 108 -10.02 -8.24 -0.88
C GLN A 108 -10.71 -6.97 -1.41
N ALA A 109 -10.60 -6.67 -2.69
CA ALA A 109 -11.23 -5.50 -3.29
C ALA A 109 -12.75 -5.70 -3.41
N ASP A 110 -13.51 -4.65 -3.13
CA ASP A 110 -14.97 -4.64 -3.31
C ASP A 110 -15.32 -4.74 -4.80
N GLU A 111 -14.52 -4.09 -5.65
CA GLU A 111 -14.67 -4.05 -7.09
C GLU A 111 -13.31 -4.10 -7.79
N ILE A 112 -13.24 -4.86 -8.86
CA ILE A 112 -12.07 -5.04 -9.71
C ILE A 112 -12.41 -4.53 -11.10
N ILE A 113 -11.54 -3.70 -11.65
CA ILE A 113 -11.61 -3.18 -13.01
C ILE A 113 -10.42 -3.73 -13.78
N VAL A 114 -10.69 -4.47 -14.86
CA VAL A 114 -9.66 -5.02 -15.74
C VAL A 114 -9.56 -4.13 -16.97
N LEU A 115 -8.37 -3.58 -17.18
CA LEU A 115 -8.06 -2.71 -18.31
C LEU A 115 -7.08 -3.43 -19.26
N ASP A 116 -7.35 -3.35 -20.55
CA ASP A 116 -6.42 -3.77 -21.60
C ASP A 116 -6.44 -2.75 -22.72
N GLN A 117 -5.27 -2.36 -23.21
CA GLN A 117 -5.07 -1.35 -24.26
C GLN A 117 -5.90 -0.04 -24.05
N GLY A 118 -5.98 0.39 -22.76
CA GLY A 118 -6.72 1.61 -22.39
C GLY A 118 -8.24 1.46 -22.39
N LYS A 119 -8.78 0.24 -22.52
CA LYS A 119 -10.22 -0.03 -22.51
C LYS A 119 -10.61 -0.87 -21.31
N LEU A 120 -11.81 -0.62 -20.79
CA LEU A 120 -12.45 -1.48 -19.80
C LEU A 120 -12.87 -2.79 -20.48
N ILE A 121 -12.31 -3.91 -20.01
CA ILE A 121 -12.60 -5.26 -20.52
C ILE A 121 -13.56 -5.98 -19.60
N GLU A 122 -13.29 -5.97 -18.31
CA GLU A 122 -14.09 -6.65 -17.30
C GLU A 122 -14.20 -5.79 -16.05
N GLN A 123 -15.33 -5.97 -15.34
CA GLN A 123 -15.61 -5.32 -14.07
C GLN A 123 -16.46 -6.24 -13.20
N GLY A 124 -16.19 -6.27 -11.90
CA GLY A 124 -16.92 -7.05 -10.91
C GLY A 124 -16.07 -7.37 -9.67
N ASN A 125 -16.64 -8.10 -8.72
CA ASN A 125 -15.86 -8.62 -7.60
C ASN A 125 -15.07 -9.89 -8.01
N PHE A 126 -14.17 -10.31 -7.14
CA PHE A 126 -13.29 -11.45 -7.39
C PHE A 126 -14.05 -12.73 -7.79
N GLU A 127 -15.11 -13.07 -7.07
CA GLU A 127 -15.87 -14.30 -7.33
C GLU A 127 -16.58 -14.25 -8.70
N THR A 128 -17.15 -13.12 -9.05
CA THR A 128 -17.84 -12.91 -10.31
C THR A 128 -16.88 -13.06 -11.49
N LEU A 129 -15.71 -12.44 -11.40
CA LEU A 129 -14.71 -12.49 -12.46
C LEU A 129 -14.09 -13.89 -12.59
N MET A 130 -13.86 -14.58 -11.48
CA MET A 130 -13.40 -15.98 -11.52
C MET A 130 -14.41 -16.92 -12.17
N LYS A 131 -15.72 -16.74 -11.91
CA LYS A 131 -16.79 -17.54 -12.54
C LYS A 131 -16.93 -17.25 -14.03
N LYS A 132 -16.67 -16.01 -14.45
CA LYS A 132 -16.75 -15.58 -15.84
C LYS A 132 -15.69 -16.24 -16.74
N GLN A 133 -14.58 -16.69 -16.17
CA GLN A 133 -13.45 -17.32 -16.86
C GLN A 133 -12.90 -16.50 -18.05
N GLY A 134 -12.91 -15.17 -17.92
CA GLY A 134 -12.41 -14.23 -18.92
C GLY A 134 -10.94 -13.88 -18.70
N LEU A 135 -10.55 -12.69 -19.17
CA LEU A 135 -9.17 -12.20 -19.10
C LEU A 135 -8.64 -12.16 -17.65
N PHE A 136 -9.47 -11.73 -16.69
CA PHE A 136 -9.10 -11.73 -15.27
C PHE A 136 -8.70 -13.12 -14.77
N TYR A 137 -9.50 -14.13 -15.10
CA TYR A 137 -9.25 -15.51 -14.71
C TYR A 137 -7.94 -16.03 -15.30
N GLU A 138 -7.68 -15.76 -16.58
CA GLU A 138 -6.43 -16.16 -17.23
C GLU A 138 -5.21 -15.50 -16.57
N LEU A 139 -5.27 -14.20 -16.27
CA LEU A 139 -4.21 -13.46 -15.59
C LEU A 139 -3.96 -14.01 -14.18
N PHE A 140 -5.05 -14.32 -13.45
CA PHE A 140 -4.96 -14.89 -12.12
C PHE A 140 -4.25 -16.24 -12.11
N LEU A 141 -4.62 -17.15 -13.00
CA LEU A 141 -3.98 -18.45 -13.11
C LEU A 141 -2.50 -18.37 -13.48
N LYS A 142 -2.13 -17.49 -14.42
CA LYS A 142 -0.73 -17.29 -14.84
C LYS A 142 0.19 -16.84 -13.71
N GLN A 143 -0.32 -16.20 -12.67
CA GLN A 143 0.48 -15.75 -11.53
C GLN A 143 0.51 -16.74 -10.36
N GLN A 144 -0.21 -17.85 -10.45
CA GLN A 144 -0.16 -18.90 -9.42
C GLN A 144 0.92 -19.98 -9.70
N TYR A 145 1.52 -19.92 -10.87
CA TYR A 145 2.63 -20.76 -11.29
C TYR A 145 3.92 -19.93 -11.40
#